data_4181cb20fae1f2e2eeba39dfcacb4829
#
_entry.id   4181cb20fae1f2e2eeba39dfcacb4829
#
_cell.length_a   1.000
_cell.length_b   1.000
_cell.length_c   1.000
_cell.angle_alpha   90.00
_cell.angle_beta   90.00
_cell.angle_gamma   90.00
#
_symmetry.space_group_name_H-M   'P 1'
#
loop_
_entity.id
_entity.type
_entity.pdbx_description
1 polymer ?
#
loop_
_entity_poly.entity_id
_entity_poly.type
_entity_poly.pdbx_seq_one_letter_code
_entity_poly.pdbx_strand_id
1 'polypeptide(L)'
;MKKFLLVFFVAMLAGCMQNTTNVGKSQVDRSQLMLVSSDEINEASAKAYNEVIAQAKASNTLNKDPKLTKRVRDISNKLIAKAPYFREDSAKWNWEVNVITSDTINAWCMAGGKIAVYTAIVEKLKLNDDEIAFILAHEIAHALREHVREQQSQELVKNGLISVASMFGVDNTILGVANVAANVGISLPFSRSHESESDEIGLELSYMAGYNPDAAASLWRKMQEHSGDGGFEFLSTHPSHESRIENLEKLAAKLKAKK
;
A
#
# COMPACT_ATOMS: atom_id res chain seq x y z
N MET A 1 19.09 2.05 -37.88
CA MET A 1 18.29 1.00 -37.25
C MET A 1 18.31 1.09 -35.71
N LYS A 2 19.47 1.07 -34.99
CA LYS A 2 19.53 1.12 -33.50
C LYS A 2 18.83 2.34 -32.88
N LYS A 3 18.96 3.55 -33.49
CA LYS A 3 18.30 4.78 -33.00
C LYS A 3 16.76 4.72 -33.15
N PHE A 4 16.24 4.09 -34.22
CA PHE A 4 14.80 3.89 -34.43
C PHE A 4 14.20 2.88 -33.46
N LEU A 5 14.94 1.81 -33.09
CA LEU A 5 14.51 0.83 -32.10
C LEU A 5 14.38 1.49 -30.70
N LEU A 6 15.34 2.35 -30.34
CA LEU A 6 15.33 3.05 -29.06
C LEU A 6 14.15 4.02 -28.95
N VAL A 7 13.87 4.80 -30.01
CA VAL A 7 12.73 5.73 -30.07
C VAL A 7 11.40 4.98 -30.00
N PHE A 8 11.29 3.82 -30.69
CA PHE A 8 10.09 3.00 -30.65
C PHE A 8 9.86 2.39 -29.27
N PHE A 9 10.92 1.95 -28.58
CA PHE A 9 10.84 1.41 -27.23
C PHE A 9 10.43 2.48 -26.20
N VAL A 10 10.97 3.68 -26.30
CA VAL A 10 10.60 4.83 -25.45
C VAL A 10 9.14 5.24 -25.70
N ALA A 11 8.70 5.25 -26.96
CA ALA A 11 7.31 5.57 -27.31
C ALA A 11 6.30 4.51 -26.79
N MET A 12 6.68 3.24 -26.79
CA MET A 12 5.85 2.17 -26.20
C MET A 12 5.73 2.31 -24.67
N LEU A 13 6.79 2.69 -23.97
CA LEU A 13 6.74 2.93 -22.53
C LEU A 13 5.87 4.14 -22.16
N ALA A 14 5.85 5.18 -22.99
CA ALA A 14 4.99 6.35 -22.77
C ALA A 14 3.48 6.00 -22.80
N GLY A 15 3.07 5.01 -23.61
CA GLY A 15 1.70 4.52 -23.65
C GLY A 15 1.25 3.73 -22.41
N CYS A 16 2.21 3.28 -21.58
CA CYS A 16 1.96 2.54 -20.36
C CYS A 16 1.95 3.42 -19.08
N MET A 17 2.10 4.74 -19.25
CA MET A 17 2.03 5.70 -18.14
C MET A 17 0.58 6.10 -17.89
N GLN A 18 0.08 5.89 -16.68
CA GLN A 18 -1.30 6.23 -16.31
C GLN A 18 -1.41 6.69 -14.86
N ASN A 19 -2.41 7.50 -14.58
CA ASN A 19 -2.80 7.85 -13.23
C ASN A 19 -3.99 6.95 -12.84
N THR A 20 -3.87 6.21 -11.74
CA THR A 20 -4.85 5.20 -11.32
C THR A 20 -5.92 5.74 -10.38
N THR A 21 -5.78 6.98 -9.90
CA THR A 21 -6.74 7.62 -8.99
C THR A 21 -7.09 9.03 -9.44
N ASN A 22 -8.26 9.51 -9.03
CA ASN A 22 -8.60 10.92 -9.10
C ASN A 22 -7.70 11.73 -8.16
N VAL A 23 -7.39 12.97 -8.55
CA VAL A 23 -6.39 13.82 -7.86
C VAL A 23 -6.81 14.21 -6.44
N GLY A 24 -8.10 14.43 -6.17
CA GLY A 24 -8.60 14.82 -4.86
C GLY A 24 -8.05 16.14 -4.33
N LYS A 25 -8.22 16.38 -3.03
CA LYS A 25 -7.61 17.52 -2.31
C LYS A 25 -6.14 17.26 -1.94
N SER A 26 -5.73 16.01 -1.92
CA SER A 26 -4.35 15.55 -1.76
C SER A 26 -3.45 16.00 -2.89
N GLN A 27 -4.01 16.19 -4.11
CA GLN A 27 -3.30 16.60 -5.32
C GLN A 27 -2.28 15.58 -5.82
N VAL A 28 -2.50 14.30 -5.51
CA VAL A 28 -1.68 13.19 -6.04
C VAL A 28 -2.09 12.95 -7.50
N ASP A 29 -1.21 13.30 -8.45
CA ASP A 29 -1.46 13.19 -9.89
C ASP A 29 -0.29 12.56 -10.68
N ARG A 30 0.67 11.98 -9.99
CA ARG A 30 1.83 11.34 -10.62
C ARG A 30 1.39 10.19 -11.53
N SER A 31 1.91 10.19 -12.76
CA SER A 31 1.76 9.06 -13.67
C SER A 31 2.63 7.88 -13.24
N GLN A 32 2.10 6.68 -13.37
CA GLN A 32 2.68 5.42 -12.92
C GLN A 32 2.93 4.50 -14.12
N LEU A 33 4.04 3.77 -14.10
CA LEU A 33 4.35 2.78 -15.15
C LEU A 33 3.57 1.49 -14.88
N MET A 34 2.63 1.12 -15.76
CA MET A 34 1.73 0.00 -15.63
C MET A 34 1.85 -0.98 -16.80
N LEU A 35 2.83 -1.88 -16.73
CA LEU A 35 3.08 -2.93 -17.74
C LEU A 35 2.32 -4.23 -17.46
N VAL A 36 2.12 -4.55 -16.18
CA VAL A 36 1.31 -5.70 -15.74
C VAL A 36 -0.16 -5.30 -15.75
N SER A 37 -1.08 -6.22 -16.00
CA SER A 37 -2.51 -5.93 -15.93
C SER A 37 -3.03 -5.87 -14.48
N SER A 38 -4.11 -5.10 -14.24
CA SER A 38 -4.79 -5.08 -12.94
C SER A 38 -5.35 -6.46 -12.59
N ASP A 39 -5.87 -7.20 -13.57
CA ASP A 39 -6.48 -8.51 -13.34
C ASP A 39 -5.47 -9.54 -12.86
N GLU A 40 -4.26 -9.58 -13.45
CA GLU A 40 -3.18 -10.46 -12.99
C GLU A 40 -2.78 -10.17 -11.54
N ILE A 41 -2.67 -8.90 -11.16
CA ILE A 41 -2.35 -8.51 -9.78
C ILE A 41 -3.50 -8.85 -8.83
N ASN A 42 -4.74 -8.62 -9.24
CA ASN A 42 -5.92 -8.95 -8.42
C ASN A 42 -6.06 -10.47 -8.18
N GLU A 43 -5.85 -11.30 -9.21
CA GLU A 43 -5.87 -12.76 -9.07
C GLU A 43 -4.76 -13.26 -8.15
N ALA A 44 -3.53 -12.78 -8.35
CA ALA A 44 -2.40 -13.15 -7.51
C ALA A 44 -2.62 -12.71 -6.05
N SER A 45 -3.13 -11.50 -5.84
CA SER A 45 -3.48 -10.97 -4.52
C SER A 45 -4.58 -11.78 -3.84
N ALA A 46 -5.64 -12.13 -4.57
CA ALA A 46 -6.72 -12.96 -4.04
C ALA A 46 -6.24 -14.36 -3.62
N LYS A 47 -5.34 -14.96 -4.41
CA LYS A 47 -4.74 -16.25 -4.08
C LYS A 47 -3.90 -16.15 -2.80
N ALA A 48 -2.97 -15.20 -2.73
CA ALA A 48 -2.11 -14.99 -1.58
C ALA A 48 -2.94 -14.69 -0.31
N TYR A 49 -3.96 -13.86 -0.43
CA TYR A 49 -4.88 -13.57 0.65
C TYR A 49 -5.58 -14.83 1.17
N ASN A 50 -6.12 -15.65 0.27
CA ASN A 50 -6.82 -16.87 0.63
C ASN A 50 -5.88 -17.86 1.35
N GLU A 51 -4.62 -17.95 0.99
CA GLU A 51 -3.61 -18.76 1.66
C GLU A 51 -3.38 -18.27 3.11
N VAL A 52 -3.22 -16.96 3.31
CA VAL A 52 -3.07 -16.35 4.65
C VAL A 52 -4.32 -16.61 5.50
N ILE A 53 -5.52 -16.42 4.95
CA ILE A 53 -6.77 -16.64 5.68
C ILE A 53 -6.97 -18.12 6.01
N ALA A 54 -6.62 -19.03 5.09
CA ALA A 54 -6.67 -20.47 5.36
C ALA A 54 -5.73 -20.87 6.51
N GLN A 55 -4.50 -20.34 6.51
CA GLN A 55 -3.54 -20.56 7.58
C GLN A 55 -4.04 -19.99 8.92
N ALA A 56 -4.59 -18.77 8.93
CA ALA A 56 -5.14 -18.15 10.14
C ALA A 56 -6.36 -18.93 10.68
N LYS A 57 -7.18 -19.52 9.82
CA LYS A 57 -8.27 -20.44 10.22
C LYS A 57 -7.71 -21.71 10.84
N ALA A 58 -6.74 -22.35 10.19
CA ALA A 58 -6.15 -23.61 10.66
C ALA A 58 -5.47 -23.45 12.04
N SER A 59 -4.81 -22.30 12.28
CA SER A 59 -4.19 -21.96 13.58
C SER A 59 -5.15 -21.33 14.59
N ASN A 60 -6.44 -21.22 14.28
CA ASN A 60 -7.46 -20.62 15.16
C ASN A 60 -7.10 -19.18 15.61
N THR A 61 -6.53 -18.39 14.71
CA THR A 61 -6.13 -16.99 14.95
C THR A 61 -7.02 -15.99 14.22
N LEU A 62 -7.88 -16.45 13.29
CA LEU A 62 -8.73 -15.59 12.48
C LEU A 62 -9.92 -15.05 13.27
N ASN A 63 -10.07 -13.73 13.33
CA ASN A 63 -11.21 -13.02 13.93
C ASN A 63 -11.55 -13.49 15.37
N LYS A 64 -10.53 -13.85 16.14
CA LYS A 64 -10.68 -14.46 17.46
C LYS A 64 -11.22 -13.49 18.51
N ASP A 65 -10.90 -12.18 18.38
CA ASP A 65 -11.52 -11.12 19.18
C ASP A 65 -12.69 -10.50 18.41
N PRO A 66 -13.95 -10.81 18.77
CA PRO A 66 -15.13 -10.29 18.07
C PRO A 66 -15.30 -8.78 18.26
N LYS A 67 -14.84 -8.21 19.38
CA LYS A 67 -14.95 -6.76 19.64
C LYS A 67 -13.98 -6.00 18.75
N LEU A 68 -12.71 -6.41 18.71
CA LEU A 68 -11.72 -5.80 17.84
C LEU A 68 -12.07 -6.00 16.37
N THR A 69 -12.51 -7.21 15.99
CA THR A 69 -12.94 -7.51 14.62
C THR A 69 -14.09 -6.60 14.19
N LYS A 70 -15.10 -6.42 15.04
CA LYS A 70 -16.21 -5.50 14.75
C LYS A 70 -15.72 -4.06 14.63
N ARG A 71 -14.86 -3.60 15.55
CA ARG A 71 -14.28 -2.25 15.56
C ARG A 71 -13.54 -1.97 14.26
N VAL A 72 -12.65 -2.87 13.83
CA VAL A 72 -11.86 -2.73 12.59
C VAL A 72 -12.79 -2.73 11.37
N ARG A 73 -13.79 -3.61 11.32
CA ARG A 73 -14.77 -3.65 10.21
C ARG A 73 -15.62 -2.39 10.13
N ASP A 74 -16.11 -1.87 11.25
CA ASP A 74 -16.91 -0.64 11.26
C ASP A 74 -16.09 0.55 10.73
N ILE A 75 -14.82 0.65 11.11
CA ILE A 75 -13.89 1.67 10.62
C ILE A 75 -13.65 1.49 9.11
N SER A 76 -13.29 0.26 8.70
CA SER A 76 -13.02 -0.06 7.30
C SER A 76 -14.21 0.24 6.39
N ASN A 77 -15.43 -0.11 6.81
CA ASN A 77 -16.65 0.13 6.02
C ASN A 77 -16.89 1.62 5.75
N LYS A 78 -16.58 2.50 6.71
CA LYS A 78 -16.67 3.95 6.51
C LYS A 78 -15.64 4.44 5.49
N LEU A 79 -14.42 3.90 5.50
CA LEU A 79 -13.36 4.22 4.55
C LEU A 79 -13.71 3.70 3.15
N ILE A 80 -14.12 2.43 3.04
CA ILE A 80 -14.51 1.78 1.80
C ILE A 80 -15.64 2.54 1.10
N ALA A 81 -16.61 3.07 1.85
CA ALA A 81 -17.68 3.89 1.31
C ALA A 81 -17.20 5.20 0.65
N LYS A 82 -15.97 5.65 0.93
CA LYS A 82 -15.35 6.84 0.35
C LYS A 82 -14.32 6.51 -0.75
N ALA A 83 -13.86 5.27 -0.84
CA ALA A 83 -12.86 4.83 -1.83
C ALA A 83 -13.24 5.16 -3.30
N PRO A 84 -14.53 5.05 -3.72
CA PRO A 84 -14.93 5.40 -5.10
C PRO A 84 -14.69 6.84 -5.49
N TYR A 85 -14.52 7.77 -4.55
CA TYR A 85 -14.12 9.15 -4.83
C TYR A 85 -12.73 9.22 -5.49
N PHE A 86 -11.82 8.36 -5.06
CA PHE A 86 -10.46 8.30 -5.62
C PHE A 86 -10.39 7.35 -6.82
N ARG A 87 -11.12 6.24 -6.78
CA ARG A 87 -11.12 5.23 -7.82
C ARG A 87 -12.50 4.59 -7.97
N GLU A 88 -13.20 4.92 -9.05
CA GLU A 88 -14.61 4.57 -9.25
C GLU A 88 -14.87 3.06 -9.23
N ASP A 89 -14.01 2.27 -9.90
CA ASP A 89 -14.15 0.80 -9.96
C ASP A 89 -13.99 0.11 -8.60
N SER A 90 -13.40 0.78 -7.60
CA SER A 90 -13.29 0.28 -6.23
C SER A 90 -14.65 -0.01 -5.59
N ALA A 91 -15.74 0.61 -6.08
CA ALA A 91 -17.10 0.31 -5.66
C ALA A 91 -17.53 -1.14 -5.99
N LYS A 92 -16.84 -1.78 -6.95
CA LYS A 92 -17.12 -3.15 -7.41
C LYS A 92 -16.15 -4.18 -6.83
N TRP A 93 -15.15 -3.74 -6.07
CA TRP A 93 -14.18 -4.66 -5.47
C TRP A 93 -14.84 -5.56 -4.44
N ASN A 94 -14.39 -6.81 -4.39
CA ASN A 94 -14.83 -7.75 -3.35
C ASN A 94 -14.05 -7.49 -2.05
N TRP A 95 -14.42 -6.42 -1.34
CA TRP A 95 -13.79 -6.02 -0.09
C TRP A 95 -13.95 -7.07 0.99
N GLU A 96 -12.85 -7.43 1.61
CA GLU A 96 -12.82 -8.34 2.76
C GLU A 96 -11.96 -7.74 3.87
N VAL A 97 -12.45 -7.82 5.12
CA VAL A 97 -11.77 -7.26 6.30
C VAL A 97 -11.69 -8.32 7.38
N ASN A 98 -10.47 -8.72 7.71
CA ASN A 98 -10.21 -9.71 8.73
C ASN A 98 -9.16 -9.24 9.73
N VAL A 99 -9.27 -9.74 10.98
CA VAL A 99 -8.30 -9.52 12.05
C VAL A 99 -7.61 -10.84 12.34
N ILE A 100 -6.28 -10.83 12.41
CA ILE A 100 -5.48 -12.02 12.70
C ILE A 100 -4.78 -11.81 14.04
N THR A 101 -5.00 -12.72 14.98
CA THR A 101 -4.26 -12.71 16.25
C THR A 101 -2.81 -13.04 15.99
N SER A 102 -1.92 -12.10 16.27
CA SER A 102 -0.46 -12.23 16.04
C SER A 102 0.29 -11.24 16.90
N ASP A 103 1.52 -11.60 17.29
CA ASP A 103 2.47 -10.70 17.96
C ASP A 103 3.22 -9.79 16.97
N THR A 104 3.09 -10.03 15.67
CA THR A 104 3.66 -9.22 14.60
C THR A 104 2.88 -7.92 14.47
N ILE A 105 3.58 -6.78 14.51
CA ILE A 105 2.98 -5.46 14.31
C ILE A 105 2.87 -5.24 12.79
N ASN A 106 1.69 -5.48 12.22
CA ASN A 106 1.42 -5.33 10.78
C ASN A 106 -0.05 -5.09 10.48
N ALA A 107 -0.31 -4.46 9.32
CA ALA A 107 -1.59 -4.37 8.64
C ALA A 107 -1.32 -4.22 7.15
N TRP A 108 -2.24 -4.67 6.29
CA TRP A 108 -2.08 -4.55 4.85
C TRP A 108 -3.41 -4.60 4.11
N CYS A 109 -3.43 -4.03 2.91
CA CYS A 109 -4.51 -4.11 1.95
C CYS A 109 -3.96 -4.55 0.59
N MET A 110 -4.20 -5.80 0.21
CA MET A 110 -3.84 -6.28 -1.12
C MET A 110 -4.82 -5.76 -2.18
N ALA A 111 -4.39 -5.82 -3.45
CA ALA A 111 -5.20 -5.41 -4.60
C ALA A 111 -6.58 -6.10 -4.60
N GLY A 112 -7.59 -5.38 -5.09
CA GLY A 112 -8.97 -5.84 -5.04
C GLY A 112 -9.63 -5.75 -3.66
N GLY A 113 -9.01 -5.03 -2.69
CA GLY A 113 -9.64 -4.70 -1.40
C GLY A 113 -9.57 -5.81 -0.34
N LYS A 114 -8.49 -6.55 -0.27
CA LYS A 114 -8.27 -7.63 0.69
C LYS A 114 -7.48 -7.12 1.90
N ILE A 115 -8.14 -6.85 3.02
CA ILE A 115 -7.58 -6.21 4.21
C ILE A 115 -7.37 -7.24 5.33
N ALA A 116 -6.18 -7.23 5.93
CA ALA A 116 -5.94 -7.88 7.21
C ALA A 116 -5.22 -6.94 8.18
N VAL A 117 -5.62 -7.03 9.44
CA VAL A 117 -5.03 -6.29 10.58
C VAL A 117 -4.57 -7.30 11.60
N TYR A 118 -3.33 -7.21 12.02
CA TYR A 118 -2.81 -8.05 13.11
C TYR A 118 -3.10 -7.38 14.45
N THR A 119 -3.50 -8.17 15.46
CA THR A 119 -3.90 -7.62 16.76
C THR A 119 -2.82 -6.75 17.39
N ALA A 120 -1.55 -7.15 17.25
CA ALA A 120 -0.42 -6.44 17.85
C ALA A 120 -0.29 -4.98 17.40
N ILE A 121 -0.65 -4.62 16.17
CA ILE A 121 -0.55 -3.22 15.73
C ILE A 121 -1.51 -2.30 16.51
N VAL A 122 -2.68 -2.81 16.85
CA VAL A 122 -3.68 -2.06 17.62
C VAL A 122 -3.34 -2.07 19.11
N GLU A 123 -2.95 -3.22 19.64
CA GLU A 123 -2.76 -3.44 21.07
C GLU A 123 -1.44 -2.85 21.58
N LYS A 124 -0.31 -3.16 20.91
CA LYS A 124 1.01 -2.68 21.34
C LYS A 124 1.15 -1.17 21.17
N LEU A 125 0.68 -0.62 20.04
CA LEU A 125 0.70 0.83 19.80
C LEU A 125 -0.48 1.56 20.48
N LYS A 126 -1.39 0.85 21.16
CA LYS A 126 -2.56 1.41 21.84
C LYS A 126 -3.34 2.38 20.96
N LEU A 127 -3.69 1.93 19.74
CA LEU A 127 -4.32 2.77 18.74
C LEU A 127 -5.78 3.10 19.10
N ASN A 128 -6.15 4.36 18.99
CA ASN A 128 -7.53 4.81 19.00
C ASN A 128 -8.19 4.62 17.61
N ASP A 129 -9.50 4.96 17.48
CA ASP A 129 -10.24 4.75 16.22
C ASP A 129 -9.72 5.62 15.08
N ASP A 130 -9.29 6.84 15.35
CA ASP A 130 -8.77 7.75 14.34
C ASP A 130 -7.42 7.27 13.80
N GLU A 131 -6.56 6.72 14.65
CA GLU A 131 -5.27 6.14 14.27
C GLU A 131 -5.44 4.83 13.48
N ILE A 132 -6.40 3.97 13.89
CA ILE A 132 -6.76 2.77 13.12
C ILE A 132 -7.34 3.17 11.77
N ALA A 133 -8.16 4.20 11.71
CA ALA A 133 -8.73 4.68 10.45
C ALA A 133 -7.63 5.21 9.52
N PHE A 134 -6.65 5.95 10.03
CA PHE A 134 -5.57 6.45 9.19
C PHE A 134 -4.69 5.32 8.66
N ILE A 135 -4.26 4.33 9.48
CA ILE A 135 -3.44 3.23 8.97
C ILE A 135 -4.20 2.39 7.92
N LEU A 136 -5.49 2.11 8.16
CA LEU A 136 -6.32 1.41 7.18
C LEU A 136 -6.51 2.22 5.90
N ALA A 137 -6.68 3.53 5.99
CA ALA A 137 -6.80 4.41 4.85
C ALA A 137 -5.48 4.49 4.04
N HIS A 138 -4.33 4.48 4.72
CA HIS A 138 -3.01 4.38 4.09
C HIS A 138 -2.86 3.07 3.30
N GLU A 139 -3.24 1.93 3.88
CA GLU A 139 -3.21 0.63 3.20
C GLU A 139 -4.20 0.58 2.01
N ILE A 140 -5.40 1.11 2.20
CA ILE A 140 -6.40 1.24 1.12
C ILE A 140 -5.84 2.12 -0.01
N ALA A 141 -5.14 3.21 0.31
CA ALA A 141 -4.54 4.10 -0.69
C ALA A 141 -3.48 3.38 -1.54
N HIS A 142 -2.64 2.51 -0.94
CA HIS A 142 -1.73 1.65 -1.71
C HIS A 142 -2.47 0.79 -2.74
N ALA A 143 -3.60 0.19 -2.35
CA ALA A 143 -4.42 -0.62 -3.26
C ALA A 143 -5.11 0.23 -4.34
N LEU A 144 -5.68 1.39 -3.99
CA LEU A 144 -6.32 2.32 -4.94
C LEU A 144 -5.33 2.83 -5.98
N ARG A 145 -4.11 3.17 -5.56
CA ARG A 145 -2.99 3.60 -6.41
C ARG A 145 -2.31 2.47 -7.17
N GLU A 146 -2.70 1.22 -6.91
CA GLU A 146 -2.07 0.03 -7.51
C GLU A 146 -0.53 0.02 -7.35
N HIS A 147 -0.01 0.45 -6.20
CA HIS A 147 1.44 0.54 -5.98
C HIS A 147 2.17 -0.79 -6.19
N VAL A 148 1.54 -1.92 -5.85
CA VAL A 148 2.08 -3.26 -6.12
C VAL A 148 2.21 -3.51 -7.62
N ARG A 149 1.20 -3.12 -8.42
CA ARG A 149 1.21 -3.26 -9.87
C ARG A 149 2.32 -2.40 -10.51
N GLU A 150 2.48 -1.16 -10.03
CA GLU A 150 3.58 -0.28 -10.45
C GLU A 150 4.94 -0.88 -10.11
N GLN A 151 5.12 -1.37 -8.88
CA GLN A 151 6.36 -2.00 -8.43
C GLN A 151 6.71 -3.22 -9.29
N GLN A 152 5.75 -4.12 -9.57
CA GLN A 152 5.97 -5.27 -10.45
C GLN A 152 6.32 -4.83 -11.87
N SER A 153 5.69 -3.78 -12.38
CA SER A 153 5.99 -3.22 -13.71
C SER A 153 7.42 -2.65 -13.77
N GLN A 154 7.86 -1.97 -12.72
CA GLN A 154 9.23 -1.45 -12.59
C GLN A 154 10.27 -2.58 -12.53
N GLU A 155 9.97 -3.66 -11.78
CA GLU A 155 10.86 -4.83 -11.70
C GLU A 155 10.96 -5.56 -13.04
N LEU A 156 9.90 -5.65 -13.84
CA LEU A 156 9.96 -6.20 -15.19
C LEU A 156 10.92 -5.39 -16.10
N VAL A 157 10.85 -4.06 -16.05
CA VAL A 157 11.78 -3.20 -16.82
C VAL A 157 13.20 -3.41 -16.36
N LYS A 158 13.43 -3.40 -15.06
CA LYS A 158 14.76 -3.59 -14.46
C LYS A 158 15.36 -4.94 -14.89
N ASN A 159 14.59 -6.03 -14.79
CA ASN A 159 15.03 -7.36 -15.18
C ASN A 159 15.25 -7.46 -16.70
N GLY A 160 14.43 -6.82 -17.51
CA GLY A 160 14.61 -6.73 -18.95
C GLY A 160 15.90 -6.00 -19.33
N LEU A 161 16.21 -4.87 -18.66
CA LEU A 161 17.46 -4.12 -18.86
C LEU A 161 18.70 -4.93 -18.44
N ILE A 162 18.61 -5.66 -17.32
CA ILE A 162 19.68 -6.57 -16.85
C ILE A 162 19.94 -7.65 -17.89
N SER A 163 18.89 -8.28 -18.43
CA SER A 163 19.00 -9.33 -19.44
C SER A 163 19.67 -8.81 -20.72
N VAL A 164 19.28 -7.62 -21.18
CA VAL A 164 19.89 -6.98 -22.35
C VAL A 164 21.36 -6.63 -22.09
N ALA A 165 21.68 -6.05 -20.92
CA ALA A 165 23.04 -5.72 -20.54
C ALA A 165 23.95 -6.96 -20.49
N SER A 166 23.44 -8.09 -19.97
CA SER A 166 24.16 -9.37 -19.94
C SER A 166 24.47 -9.89 -21.35
N MET A 167 23.58 -9.72 -22.31
CA MET A 167 23.84 -10.06 -23.71
C MET A 167 24.98 -9.25 -24.36
N PHE A 168 25.30 -8.08 -23.79
CA PHE A 168 26.43 -7.24 -24.20
C PHE A 168 27.69 -7.42 -23.33
N GLY A 169 27.73 -8.46 -22.48
CA GLY A 169 28.91 -8.83 -21.67
C GLY A 169 29.08 -8.03 -20.38
N VAL A 170 28.04 -7.33 -19.91
CA VAL A 170 28.06 -6.67 -18.59
C VAL A 170 27.85 -7.75 -17.51
N ASP A 171 28.76 -7.78 -16.53
CA ASP A 171 28.72 -8.76 -15.43
C ASP A 171 27.48 -8.57 -14.56
N ASN A 172 26.68 -9.64 -14.38
CA ASN A 172 25.45 -9.66 -13.59
C ASN A 172 25.68 -9.36 -12.11
N THR A 173 26.89 -9.58 -11.58
CA THR A 173 27.25 -9.22 -10.21
C THR A 173 27.21 -7.72 -9.96
N ILE A 174 27.47 -6.91 -10.98
CA ILE A 174 27.42 -5.44 -10.91
C ILE A 174 25.95 -4.94 -10.96
N LEU A 175 25.08 -5.68 -11.62
CA LEU A 175 23.67 -5.30 -11.83
C LEU A 175 22.73 -5.72 -10.69
N GLY A 176 23.23 -6.44 -9.69
CA GLY A 176 22.47 -6.86 -8.52
C GLY A 176 21.22 -7.68 -8.89
N VAL A 177 21.43 -8.91 -9.38
CA VAL A 177 20.33 -9.85 -9.65
C VAL A 177 19.71 -10.27 -8.32
N ALA A 178 18.76 -9.50 -7.85
CA ALA A 178 17.82 -9.99 -6.83
C ALA A 178 16.91 -10.99 -7.55
N ASN A 179 16.95 -12.26 -7.13
CA ASN A 179 15.95 -13.25 -7.53
C ASN A 179 14.57 -12.70 -7.19
N VAL A 180 13.82 -12.33 -8.21
CA VAL A 180 12.40 -12.00 -8.07
C VAL A 180 11.69 -13.33 -7.82
N ALA A 181 11.77 -13.81 -6.59
CA ALA A 181 10.84 -14.82 -6.12
C ALA A 181 9.45 -14.16 -6.13
N ALA A 182 8.49 -14.86 -6.71
CA ALA A 182 7.12 -14.44 -6.88
C ALA A 182 6.38 -14.25 -5.53
N ASN A 183 6.80 -13.26 -4.76
CA ASN A 183 6.11 -12.81 -3.55
C ASN A 183 5.33 -11.55 -3.90
N VAL A 184 4.10 -11.76 -4.30
CA VAL A 184 3.13 -10.70 -4.56
C VAL A 184 2.94 -9.88 -3.29
N GLY A 185 3.54 -8.70 -3.26
CA GLY A 185 3.05 -7.57 -2.49
C GLY A 185 3.28 -7.51 -0.98
N ILE A 186 3.87 -8.52 -0.32
CA ILE A 186 4.02 -8.50 1.15
C ILE A 186 5.47 -8.28 1.60
N SER A 187 6.46 -8.42 0.72
CA SER A 187 7.87 -8.51 1.15
C SER A 187 8.83 -7.45 0.61
N LEU A 188 8.43 -6.63 -0.35
CA LEU A 188 9.29 -5.57 -0.87
C LEU A 188 8.88 -4.21 -0.29
N PRO A 189 9.85 -3.41 0.20
CA PRO A 189 9.54 -2.09 0.72
C PRO A 189 9.02 -1.17 -0.40
N PHE A 190 8.01 -0.39 -0.08
CA PHE A 190 7.49 0.63 -0.98
C PHE A 190 8.49 1.78 -1.13
N SER A 191 8.47 2.43 -2.29
CA SER A 191 9.29 3.62 -2.54
C SER A 191 8.80 4.80 -1.70
N ARG A 192 9.67 5.79 -1.48
CA ARG A 192 9.28 7.03 -0.78
C ARG A 192 8.12 7.76 -1.44
N SER A 193 8.00 7.69 -2.77
CA SER A 193 6.88 8.29 -3.50
C SER A 193 5.58 7.53 -3.23
N HIS A 194 5.60 6.18 -3.20
CA HIS A 194 4.44 5.37 -2.85
C HIS A 194 3.94 5.68 -1.44
N GLU A 195 4.88 5.81 -0.49
CA GLU A 195 4.55 6.15 0.89
C GLU A 195 3.91 7.54 1.03
N SER A 196 4.49 8.55 0.35
CA SER A 196 3.93 9.91 0.36
C SER A 196 2.54 9.95 -0.27
N GLU A 197 2.33 9.28 -1.41
CA GLU A 197 1.02 9.21 -2.06
C GLU A 197 -0.01 8.51 -1.18
N SER A 198 0.38 7.43 -0.51
CA SER A 198 -0.52 6.71 0.39
C SER A 198 -0.83 7.50 1.68
N ASP A 199 0.14 8.25 2.20
CA ASP A 199 -0.09 9.18 3.30
C ASP A 199 -1.10 10.28 2.92
N GLU A 200 -0.92 10.90 1.76
CA GLU A 200 -1.74 12.02 1.30
C GLU A 200 -3.18 11.57 0.97
N ILE A 201 -3.33 10.51 0.19
CA ILE A 201 -4.66 9.94 -0.15
C ILE A 201 -5.31 9.35 1.11
N GLY A 202 -4.57 8.59 1.91
CA GLY A 202 -5.07 7.97 3.13
C GLY A 202 -5.56 9.00 4.14
N LEU A 203 -4.84 10.12 4.29
CA LEU A 203 -5.27 11.20 5.17
C LEU A 203 -6.57 11.85 4.67
N GLU A 204 -6.68 12.14 3.37
CA GLU A 204 -7.92 12.67 2.80
C GLU A 204 -9.08 11.68 2.94
N LEU A 205 -8.84 10.39 2.65
CA LEU A 205 -9.81 9.32 2.77
C LEU A 205 -10.34 9.18 4.20
N SER A 206 -9.45 9.14 5.20
CA SER A 206 -9.85 9.05 6.61
C SER A 206 -10.63 10.28 7.07
N TYR A 207 -10.22 11.48 6.65
CA TYR A 207 -10.92 12.71 6.92
C TYR A 207 -12.34 12.73 6.30
N MET A 208 -12.49 12.29 5.05
CA MET A 208 -13.79 12.16 4.37
C MET A 208 -14.70 11.14 5.06
N ALA A 209 -14.13 10.11 5.70
CA ALA A 209 -14.86 9.13 6.51
C ALA A 209 -15.24 9.63 7.91
N GLY A 210 -14.85 10.88 8.27
CA GLY A 210 -15.23 11.56 9.51
C GLY A 210 -14.24 11.39 10.66
N TYR A 211 -13.01 10.91 10.38
CA TYR A 211 -11.96 10.76 11.39
C TYR A 211 -11.08 12.00 11.52
N ASN A 212 -10.44 12.14 12.69
CA ASN A 212 -9.56 13.26 12.97
C ASN A 212 -8.26 13.16 12.17
N PRO A 213 -7.93 14.13 11.29
CA PRO A 213 -6.72 14.06 10.46
C PRO A 213 -5.41 14.21 11.27
N ASP A 214 -5.44 14.73 12.50
CA ASP A 214 -4.25 14.84 13.35
C ASP A 214 -3.75 13.46 13.82
N ALA A 215 -4.58 12.43 13.76
CA ALA A 215 -4.23 11.07 14.12
C ALA A 215 -3.13 10.47 13.24
N ALA A 216 -2.96 10.97 12.03
CA ALA A 216 -1.90 10.51 11.12
C ALA A 216 -0.50 10.77 11.70
N ALA A 217 -0.24 11.99 12.13
CA ALA A 217 1.03 12.35 12.75
C ALA A 217 1.21 11.62 14.10
N SER A 218 0.13 11.48 14.89
CA SER A 218 0.15 10.73 16.15
C SER A 218 0.55 9.28 15.94
N LEU A 219 -0.03 8.60 14.95
CA LEU A 219 0.31 7.21 14.60
C LEU A 219 1.79 7.06 14.27
N TRP A 220 2.33 7.91 13.39
CA TRP A 220 3.74 7.81 13.00
C TRP A 220 4.70 8.07 14.16
N ARG A 221 4.36 8.96 15.13
CA ARG A 221 5.15 9.13 16.36
C ARG A 221 5.16 7.84 17.19
N LYS A 222 3.99 7.22 17.39
CA LYS A 222 3.91 5.93 18.10
C LYS A 222 4.72 4.84 17.40
N MET A 223 4.68 4.78 16.05
CA MET A 223 5.49 3.84 15.28
C MET A 223 7.00 4.07 15.46
N GLN A 224 7.44 5.34 15.50
CA GLN A 224 8.84 5.67 15.77
C GLN A 224 9.28 5.26 17.18
N GLU A 225 8.46 5.49 18.20
CA GLU A 225 8.73 5.11 19.60
C GLU A 225 8.93 3.59 19.74
N HIS A 226 8.24 2.79 18.92
CA HIS A 226 8.27 1.33 18.97
C HIS A 226 9.16 0.70 17.88
N SER A 227 9.88 1.50 17.10
CA SER A 227 10.67 1.01 15.95
C SER A 227 11.78 -0.01 16.29
N GLY A 228 12.21 -0.05 17.55
CA GLY A 228 13.17 -1.02 18.07
C GLY A 228 12.56 -2.33 18.57
N ASP A 229 11.24 -2.46 18.59
CA ASP A 229 10.55 -3.62 19.10
C ASP A 229 10.64 -4.80 18.11
N GLY A 230 10.95 -5.99 18.58
CA GLY A 230 10.94 -7.18 17.74
C GLY A 230 9.56 -7.45 17.13
N GLY A 231 9.53 -7.87 15.85
CA GLY A 231 8.27 -8.18 15.14
C GLY A 231 7.57 -6.97 14.53
N PHE A 232 8.25 -5.82 14.39
CA PHE A 232 7.69 -4.63 13.74
C PHE A 232 7.85 -4.72 12.20
N GLU A 233 7.08 -5.64 11.60
CA GLU A 233 7.14 -5.92 10.15
C GLU A 233 6.62 -4.75 9.31
N PHE A 234 5.65 -3.98 9.82
CA PHE A 234 5.08 -2.83 9.11
C PHE A 234 6.14 -1.84 8.62
N LEU A 235 7.13 -1.48 9.47
CA LEU A 235 8.18 -0.56 9.07
C LEU A 235 9.18 -1.14 8.06
N SER A 236 9.24 -2.45 7.89
CA SER A 236 10.10 -3.08 6.87
C SER A 236 9.54 -2.89 5.46
N THR A 237 8.23 -2.85 5.33
CA THR A 237 7.51 -2.61 4.06
C THR A 237 7.15 -1.15 3.85
N HIS A 238 6.97 -0.37 4.93
CA HIS A 238 6.61 1.07 4.93
C HIS A 238 7.69 1.89 5.64
N PRO A 239 8.80 2.23 4.96
CA PRO A 239 9.90 2.95 5.59
C PRO A 239 9.46 4.32 6.12
N SER A 240 9.79 4.61 7.37
CA SER A 240 9.56 5.93 7.96
C SER A 240 10.69 6.90 7.61
N HIS A 241 10.35 8.17 7.43
CA HIS A 241 11.30 9.28 7.32
C HIS A 241 10.70 10.52 8.00
N GLU A 242 11.53 11.34 8.56
CA GLU A 242 11.13 12.52 9.38
C GLU A 242 10.13 13.44 8.66
N SER A 243 10.30 13.62 7.35
CA SER A 243 9.41 14.47 6.55
C SER A 243 7.95 13.98 6.48
N ARG A 244 7.66 12.70 6.76
CA ARG A 244 6.27 12.19 6.70
C ARG A 244 5.38 12.87 7.75
N ILE A 245 5.83 12.95 8.98
CA ILE A 245 5.07 13.58 10.09
C ILE A 245 4.79 15.04 9.76
N GLU A 246 5.81 15.80 9.36
CA GLU A 246 5.66 17.22 9.02
C GLU A 246 4.68 17.44 7.85
N ASN A 247 4.77 16.63 6.80
CA ASN A 247 3.89 16.71 5.63
C ASN A 247 2.44 16.38 6.01
N LEU A 248 2.22 15.36 6.84
CA LEU A 248 0.90 15.00 7.34
C LEU A 248 0.28 16.10 8.21
N GLU A 249 1.06 16.75 9.07
CA GLU A 249 0.58 17.89 9.85
C GLU A 249 0.14 19.07 8.98
N LYS A 250 0.93 19.39 7.94
CA LYS A 250 0.60 20.45 6.97
C LYS A 250 -0.68 20.12 6.21
N LEU A 251 -0.81 18.87 5.74
CA LEU A 251 -2.00 18.43 5.01
C LEU A 251 -3.23 18.38 5.92
N ALA A 252 -3.10 17.90 7.16
CA ALA A 252 -4.19 17.91 8.13
C ALA A 252 -4.72 19.32 8.40
N ALA A 253 -3.82 20.29 8.55
CA ALA A 253 -4.19 21.70 8.71
C ALA A 253 -4.94 22.23 7.47
N LYS A 254 -4.44 21.92 6.26
CA LYS A 254 -5.08 22.32 4.99
C LYS A 254 -6.48 21.71 4.82
N LEU A 255 -6.69 20.45 5.20
CA LEU A 255 -8.00 19.78 5.12
C LEU A 255 -9.01 20.40 6.10
N LYS A 256 -8.57 20.76 7.31
CA LYS A 256 -9.41 21.42 8.33
C LYS A 256 -9.80 22.84 7.95
N ALA A 257 -8.91 23.59 7.31
CA ALA A 257 -9.16 24.97 6.90
C ALA A 257 -10.16 25.13 5.73
N LYS A 258 -10.46 24.07 4.99
CA LYS A 258 -11.38 24.07 3.82
C LYS A 258 -12.80 23.55 4.16
N LYS A 259 -13.22 23.68 5.43
CA LYS A 259 -14.62 23.44 5.84
C LYS A 259 -15.54 24.55 5.42
#